data_05a0a803f52a0cf4a27a9058608a0b05
#
_entry.id   05a0a803f52a0cf4a27a9058608a0b05
#
_cell.length_a   1.000
_cell.length_b   1.000
_cell.length_c   1.000
_cell.angle_alpha   90.00
_cell.angle_beta   90.00
_cell.angle_gamma   90.00
#
_symmetry.space_group_name_H-M   'P 1'
#
loop_
_entity.id
_entity.type
_entity.pdbx_description
1 polymer ?
#
loop_
_entity_poly.entity_id
_entity_poly.type
_entity_poly.pdbx_seq_one_letter_code
_entity_poly.pdbx_strand_id
1 'polypeptide(L)'
;MGLFSGKPDQKKGDMVYAWTTDSEIEKKAECGGAVTSLLKFALEHKMVDAVLAITKGQDIYDAVPTLIKDPKDLVKTAGSLHCGTLNTAKLVAKYLDGAKGMKIGMTVKGCDLMALQELAKRKKVNLDQLLLIGVNCGGTVSPV
;
A
#
# COMPACT_ATOMS: atom_id res chain seq x y z
N MET A 1 18.04 7.59 -14.23
CA MET A 1 17.43 8.29 -15.37
C MET A 1 15.95 8.48 -15.03
N GLY A 2 15.49 9.73 -14.93
CA GLY A 2 14.30 10.08 -14.16
C GLY A 2 12.98 9.53 -14.66
N LEU A 3 12.16 9.10 -13.72
CA LEU A 3 10.80 8.58 -13.90
C LEU A 3 9.80 9.62 -14.46
N PHE A 4 10.22 10.86 -14.65
CA PHE A 4 9.36 11.94 -15.12
C PHE A 4 10.16 12.86 -16.04
N SER A 5 10.22 12.54 -17.31
CA SER A 5 10.77 13.44 -18.34
C SER A 5 9.66 14.31 -18.95
N GLY A 6 8.88 14.94 -18.15
CA GLY A 6 7.92 15.95 -18.53
C GLY A 6 7.69 16.81 -17.31
N LYS A 7 7.74 18.13 -17.43
CA LYS A 7 7.37 19.02 -16.32
C LYS A 7 5.97 18.65 -15.84
N PRO A 8 5.81 18.16 -14.64
CA PRO A 8 4.47 18.00 -14.13
C PRO A 8 4.08 19.31 -13.44
N ASP A 9 3.46 20.19 -14.15
CA ASP A 9 2.54 21.15 -13.53
C ASP A 9 1.26 20.40 -13.09
N GLN A 10 1.44 19.21 -12.48
CA GLN A 10 0.32 18.41 -11.99
C GLN A 10 -0.29 19.10 -10.79
N LYS A 11 -1.55 19.45 -10.94
CA LYS A 11 -2.33 20.07 -9.87
C LYS A 11 -3.09 18.99 -9.11
N LYS A 12 -3.41 19.29 -7.85
CA LYS A 12 -4.31 18.43 -7.07
C LYS A 12 -5.63 18.22 -7.80
N GLY A 13 -5.96 16.97 -8.10
CA GLY A 13 -7.15 16.59 -8.84
C GLY A 13 -6.91 16.17 -10.30
N ASP A 14 -5.70 16.34 -10.82
CA ASP A 14 -5.37 15.87 -12.16
C ASP A 14 -5.37 14.32 -12.19
N MET A 15 -5.91 13.78 -13.28
CA MET A 15 -5.87 12.34 -13.55
C MET A 15 -4.75 12.04 -14.54
N VAL A 16 -3.96 11.03 -14.23
CA VAL A 16 -2.85 10.58 -15.06
C VAL A 16 -2.85 9.06 -15.20
N TYR A 17 -2.35 8.56 -16.31
CA TYR A 17 -1.98 7.17 -16.45
C TYR A 17 -0.56 6.98 -15.94
N ALA A 18 -0.34 5.97 -15.10
CA ALA A 18 0.97 5.67 -14.53
C ALA A 18 1.25 4.17 -14.55
N TRP A 19 2.48 3.83 -14.86
CA TRP A 19 2.99 2.45 -14.80
C TRP A 19 4.42 2.46 -14.28
N THR A 20 4.86 1.30 -13.81
CA THR A 20 6.22 1.13 -13.31
C THR A 20 7.25 1.09 -14.46
N THR A 21 8.46 1.55 -14.16
CA THR A 21 9.64 1.34 -15.02
C THR A 21 10.55 0.24 -14.45
N ASP A 22 10.17 -0.36 -13.31
CA ASP A 22 10.87 -1.46 -12.69
C ASP A 22 10.40 -2.78 -13.31
N SER A 23 11.28 -3.43 -14.08
CA SER A 23 10.96 -4.65 -14.81
C SER A 23 10.56 -5.83 -13.91
N GLU A 24 11.04 -5.89 -12.68
CA GLU A 24 10.69 -6.94 -11.74
C GLU A 24 9.27 -6.76 -11.20
N ILE A 25 8.87 -5.51 -10.95
CA ILE A 25 7.50 -5.17 -10.55
C ILE A 25 6.57 -5.37 -11.74
N GLU A 26 6.95 -4.92 -12.94
CA GLU A 26 6.13 -5.02 -14.15
C GLU A 26 5.73 -6.47 -14.47
N LYS A 27 6.68 -7.39 -14.37
CA LYS A 27 6.44 -8.83 -14.62
C LYS A 27 5.38 -9.46 -13.71
N LYS A 28 5.16 -8.90 -12.51
CA LYS A 28 4.23 -9.44 -11.50
C LYS A 28 2.97 -8.62 -11.37
N ALA A 29 2.98 -7.38 -11.84
CA ALA A 29 1.87 -6.46 -11.69
C ALA A 29 0.73 -6.78 -12.65
N GLU A 30 -0.51 -6.69 -12.18
CA GLU A 30 -1.70 -6.82 -13.03
C GLU A 30 -2.07 -5.50 -13.73
N CYS A 31 -1.90 -4.37 -13.04
CA CYS A 31 -2.31 -3.04 -13.51
C CYS A 31 -1.13 -2.06 -13.45
N GLY A 32 -0.07 -2.34 -14.20
CA GLY A 32 1.05 -1.43 -14.38
C GLY A 32 1.96 -1.20 -13.17
N GLY A 33 1.69 -1.77 -11.99
CA GLY A 33 2.58 -1.77 -10.83
C GLY A 33 2.83 -0.42 -10.16
N ALA A 34 2.06 0.63 -10.49
CA ALA A 34 2.28 1.99 -9.99
C ALA A 34 2.25 2.07 -8.46
N VAL A 35 1.30 1.40 -7.82
CA VAL A 35 1.15 1.41 -6.35
C VAL A 35 2.38 0.82 -5.66
N THR A 36 2.86 -0.34 -6.12
CA THR A 36 4.08 -0.98 -5.58
C THR A 36 5.30 -0.08 -5.77
N SER A 37 5.42 0.57 -6.93
CA SER A 37 6.52 1.51 -7.21
C SER A 37 6.47 2.75 -6.33
N LEU A 38 5.29 3.31 -6.04
CA LEU A 38 5.14 4.44 -5.13
C LEU A 38 5.54 4.08 -3.69
N LEU A 39 5.14 2.89 -3.23
CA LEU A 39 5.54 2.40 -1.90
C LEU A 39 7.04 2.14 -1.83
N LYS A 40 7.63 1.56 -2.89
CA LYS A 40 9.07 1.36 -3.00
C LYS A 40 9.83 2.67 -2.97
N PHE A 41 9.39 3.66 -3.75
CA PHE A 41 9.95 5.01 -3.75
C PHE A 41 9.89 5.65 -2.35
N ALA A 42 8.75 5.57 -1.67
CA ALA A 42 8.58 6.15 -0.34
C ALA A 42 9.55 5.52 0.68
N LEU A 43 9.81 4.22 0.58
CA LEU A 43 10.73 3.51 1.45
C LEU A 43 12.20 3.82 1.12
N GLU A 44 12.57 3.84 -0.17
CA GLU A 44 13.92 4.20 -0.64
C GLU A 44 14.32 5.63 -0.26
N HIS A 45 13.36 6.57 -0.32
CA HIS A 45 13.59 7.96 0.02
C HIS A 45 13.34 8.29 1.51
N LYS A 46 13.18 7.26 2.34
CA LYS A 46 12.98 7.40 3.80
C LYS A 46 11.80 8.31 4.18
N MET A 47 10.79 8.37 3.31
CA MET A 47 9.51 9.02 3.63
C MET A 47 8.73 8.21 4.66
N VAL A 48 8.97 6.91 4.70
CA VAL A 48 8.44 5.94 5.67
C VAL A 48 9.56 5.01 6.14
N ASP A 49 9.38 4.44 7.34
CA ASP A 49 10.35 3.50 7.94
C ASP A 49 10.05 2.06 7.53
N ALA A 50 8.78 1.78 7.20
CA ALA A 50 8.33 0.48 6.77
C ALA A 50 7.06 0.61 5.90
N VAL A 51 6.75 -0.42 5.16
CA VAL A 51 5.52 -0.55 4.38
C VAL A 51 4.72 -1.74 4.89
N LEU A 52 3.46 -1.51 5.26
CA LEU A 52 2.50 -2.57 5.50
C LEU A 52 1.82 -2.92 4.18
N ALA A 53 2.13 -4.07 3.66
CA ALA A 53 1.58 -4.56 2.41
C ALA A 53 1.07 -6.00 2.55
N ILE A 54 0.38 -6.47 1.53
CA ILE A 54 -0.13 -7.83 1.48
C ILE A 54 0.73 -8.64 0.53
N THR A 55 1.21 -9.77 0.99
CA THR A 55 1.91 -10.76 0.18
C THR A 55 1.03 -11.99 -0.01
N LYS A 56 1.26 -12.70 -1.10
CA LYS A 56 0.65 -14.00 -1.33
C LYS A 56 1.31 -15.02 -0.39
N GLY A 57 0.48 -15.75 0.36
CA GLY A 57 0.92 -16.87 1.17
C GLY A 57 1.03 -18.18 0.40
N GLN A 58 0.43 -19.25 0.90
CA GLN A 58 0.54 -20.57 0.29
C GLN A 58 -0.22 -20.68 -1.05
N ASP A 59 -1.35 -20.00 -1.16
CA ASP A 59 -2.17 -19.98 -2.37
C ASP A 59 -2.73 -18.59 -2.69
N ILE A 60 -3.60 -18.49 -3.71
CA ILE A 60 -4.23 -17.24 -4.15
C ILE A 60 -5.27 -16.69 -3.17
N TYR A 61 -5.69 -17.48 -2.20
CA TYR A 61 -6.67 -17.10 -1.19
C TYR A 61 -6.00 -16.68 0.12
N ASP A 62 -4.71 -16.97 0.26
CA ASP A 62 -3.94 -16.68 1.47
C ASP A 62 -3.26 -15.31 1.36
N ALA A 63 -3.93 -14.31 1.89
CA ALA A 63 -3.45 -12.93 1.92
C ALA A 63 -2.72 -12.66 3.23
N VAL A 64 -1.39 -12.59 3.20
CA VAL A 64 -0.53 -12.43 4.38
C VAL A 64 -0.12 -10.97 4.56
N PRO A 65 -0.56 -10.31 5.64
CA PRO A 65 -0.08 -8.96 5.95
C PRO A 65 1.38 -9.02 6.37
N THR A 66 2.21 -8.24 5.68
CA THR A 66 3.65 -8.25 5.86
C THR A 66 4.17 -6.83 6.05
N LEU A 67 4.99 -6.62 7.09
CA LEU A 67 5.68 -5.37 7.32
C LEU A 67 7.06 -5.42 6.65
N ILE A 68 7.24 -4.63 5.61
CA ILE A 68 8.42 -4.63 4.76
C ILE A 68 9.29 -3.42 5.08
N LYS A 69 10.57 -3.65 5.33
CA LYS A 69 11.57 -2.62 5.61
C LYS A 69 12.64 -2.51 4.51
N ASP A 70 12.84 -3.57 3.73
CA ASP A 70 13.75 -3.55 2.58
C ASP A 70 12.96 -3.25 1.30
N PRO A 71 13.28 -2.18 0.55
CA PRO A 71 12.61 -1.85 -0.70
C PRO A 71 12.61 -2.99 -1.73
N LYS A 72 13.62 -3.85 -1.73
CA LYS A 72 13.72 -5.00 -2.63
C LYS A 72 12.62 -6.03 -2.41
N ASP A 73 12.16 -6.17 -1.17
CA ASP A 73 11.11 -7.14 -0.83
C ASP A 73 9.73 -6.69 -1.31
N LEU A 74 9.54 -5.40 -1.64
CA LEU A 74 8.26 -4.89 -2.16
C LEU A 74 7.85 -5.51 -3.50
N VAL A 75 8.78 -6.03 -4.28
CA VAL A 75 8.46 -6.80 -5.49
C VAL A 75 7.57 -8.02 -5.20
N LYS A 76 7.63 -8.56 -3.98
CA LYS A 76 6.80 -9.68 -3.55
C LYS A 76 5.32 -9.31 -3.38
N THR A 77 5.02 -8.02 -3.27
CA THR A 77 3.66 -7.50 -3.11
C THR A 77 3.00 -7.07 -4.43
N ALA A 78 3.74 -7.15 -5.54
CA ALA A 78 3.19 -6.84 -6.85
C ALA A 78 2.19 -7.93 -7.29
N GLY A 79 1.09 -7.48 -7.88
CA GLY A 79 -0.07 -8.33 -8.21
C GLY A 79 -1.25 -8.02 -7.30
N SER A 80 -2.35 -8.70 -7.50
CA SER A 80 -3.60 -8.50 -6.75
C SER A 80 -4.13 -9.82 -6.19
N LEU A 81 -4.63 -9.76 -4.97
CA LEU A 81 -5.31 -10.88 -4.32
C LEU A 81 -6.80 -10.54 -4.18
N HIS A 82 -7.61 -10.99 -5.14
CA HIS A 82 -9.01 -10.60 -5.24
C HIS A 82 -9.94 -11.32 -4.25
N CYS A 83 -9.49 -12.43 -3.69
CA CYS A 83 -10.26 -13.26 -2.76
C CYS A 83 -9.94 -13.01 -1.29
N GLY A 84 -8.91 -12.23 -0.99
CA GLY A 84 -8.49 -11.92 0.38
C GLY A 84 -9.12 -10.62 0.90
N THR A 85 -9.90 -10.72 1.98
CA THR A 85 -10.41 -9.53 2.68
C THR A 85 -9.65 -9.30 3.96
N LEU A 86 -8.75 -8.33 3.96
CA LEU A 86 -8.07 -7.89 5.18
C LEU A 86 -8.46 -6.47 5.53
N ASN A 87 -8.77 -6.24 6.80
CA ASN A 87 -8.92 -4.90 7.35
C ASN A 87 -7.56 -4.42 7.86
N THR A 88 -6.89 -3.60 7.07
CA THR A 88 -5.54 -3.11 7.36
C THR A 88 -5.51 -2.16 8.56
N ALA A 89 -6.59 -1.44 8.83
CA ALA A 89 -6.71 -0.56 9.99
C ALA A 89 -6.61 -1.34 11.32
N LYS A 90 -7.24 -2.52 11.39
CA LYS A 90 -7.14 -3.40 12.56
C LYS A 90 -5.70 -3.90 12.77
N LEU A 91 -4.98 -4.16 11.68
CA LEU A 91 -3.58 -4.60 11.77
C LEU A 91 -2.69 -3.50 12.34
N VAL A 92 -2.84 -2.27 11.86
CA VAL A 92 -2.08 -1.11 12.39
C VAL A 92 -2.38 -0.92 13.88
N ALA A 93 -3.64 -0.91 14.28
CA ALA A 93 -4.02 -0.67 15.67
C ALA A 93 -3.56 -1.76 16.63
N LYS A 94 -3.63 -3.03 16.22
CA LYS A 94 -3.40 -4.17 17.11
C LYS A 94 -1.95 -4.64 17.13
N TYR A 95 -1.28 -4.65 15.98
CA TYR A 95 0.03 -5.28 15.83
C TYR A 95 1.17 -4.29 15.63
N LEU A 96 0.87 -3.04 15.27
CA LEU A 96 1.86 -2.00 15.02
C LEU A 96 1.73 -0.81 15.98
N ASP A 97 1.16 -1.05 17.15
CA ASP A 97 0.93 -0.04 18.21
C ASP A 97 0.31 1.27 17.68
N GLY A 98 -0.58 1.17 16.70
CA GLY A 98 -1.22 2.33 16.10
C GLY A 98 -0.26 3.27 15.35
N ALA A 99 0.85 2.77 14.88
CA ALA A 99 1.92 3.53 14.21
C ALA A 99 2.57 4.61 15.08
N LYS A 100 2.60 4.46 16.41
CA LYS A 100 3.15 5.47 17.31
C LYS A 100 4.68 5.57 17.27
N GLY A 101 5.35 4.47 16.92
CA GLY A 101 6.82 4.36 16.97
C GLY A 101 7.53 4.41 15.63
N MET A 102 6.80 4.43 14.50
CA MET A 102 7.39 4.44 13.16
C MET A 102 6.43 5.01 12.13
N LYS A 103 6.99 5.55 11.05
CA LYS A 103 6.21 5.96 9.87
C LYS A 103 5.95 4.76 8.98
N ILE A 104 4.68 4.52 8.65
CA ILE A 104 4.25 3.35 7.87
C ILE A 104 3.58 3.80 6.58
N GLY A 105 4.08 3.31 5.45
CA GLY A 105 3.41 3.41 4.15
C GLY A 105 2.44 2.25 3.96
N MET A 106 1.24 2.51 3.44
CA MET A 106 0.27 1.45 3.17
C MET A 106 -0.77 1.86 2.14
N THR A 107 -1.37 0.86 1.51
CA THR A 107 -2.57 1.06 0.70
C THR A 107 -3.81 1.01 1.57
N VAL A 108 -4.81 1.81 1.23
CA VAL A 108 -6.09 1.84 1.93
C VAL A 108 -7.26 1.85 0.95
N LYS A 109 -8.24 1.01 1.22
CA LYS A 109 -9.56 1.08 0.61
C LYS A 109 -10.43 2.07 1.37
N GLY A 110 -11.57 2.46 0.83
CA GLY A 110 -12.49 3.37 1.52
C GLY A 110 -12.88 2.89 2.92
N CYS A 111 -13.15 1.59 3.09
CA CYS A 111 -13.47 0.98 4.39
C CYS A 111 -12.29 1.00 5.38
N ASP A 112 -11.06 0.81 4.91
CA ASP A 112 -9.86 0.92 5.76
C ASP A 112 -9.66 2.36 6.23
N LEU A 113 -9.84 3.34 5.34
CA LEU A 113 -9.70 4.76 5.68
C LEU A 113 -10.71 5.18 6.75
N MET A 114 -11.97 4.79 6.59
CA MET A 114 -13.02 5.08 7.58
C MET A 114 -12.68 4.45 8.95
N ALA A 115 -12.21 3.20 8.94
CA ALA A 115 -11.80 2.52 10.16
C ALA A 115 -10.58 3.19 10.83
N LEU A 116 -9.58 3.61 10.05
CA LEU A 116 -8.41 4.35 10.57
C LEU A 116 -8.82 5.68 11.20
N GLN A 117 -9.73 6.42 10.58
CA GLN A 117 -10.24 7.68 11.14
C GLN A 117 -10.97 7.46 12.48
N GLU A 118 -11.80 6.42 12.59
CA GLU A 118 -12.46 6.08 13.85
C GLU A 118 -11.49 5.64 14.94
N LEU A 119 -10.47 4.86 14.59
CA LEU A 119 -9.42 4.46 15.51
C LEU A 119 -8.55 5.64 15.96
N ALA A 120 -8.31 6.62 15.08
CA ALA A 120 -7.60 7.84 15.42
C ALA A 120 -8.38 8.71 16.39
N LYS A 121 -9.70 8.90 16.19
CA LYS A 121 -10.58 9.60 17.15
C LYS A 121 -10.49 8.97 18.56
N ARG A 122 -10.34 7.66 18.62
CA ARG A 122 -10.16 6.89 19.88
C ARG A 122 -8.70 6.85 20.36
N LYS A 123 -7.79 7.61 19.75
CA LYS A 123 -6.35 7.67 20.06
C LYS A 123 -5.64 6.30 19.98
N LYS A 124 -6.18 5.38 19.18
CA LYS A 124 -5.60 4.05 18.97
C LYS A 124 -4.66 3.99 17.74
N VAL A 125 -4.72 4.99 16.88
CA VAL A 125 -3.87 5.10 15.68
C VAL A 125 -3.40 6.54 15.55
N ASN A 126 -2.14 6.74 15.19
CA ASN A 126 -1.57 8.04 14.84
C ASN A 126 -1.54 8.19 13.32
N LEU A 127 -2.50 8.94 12.77
CA LEU A 127 -2.59 9.17 11.32
C LEU A 127 -1.40 9.97 10.76
N ASP A 128 -0.76 10.83 11.56
CA ASP A 128 0.37 11.64 11.12
C ASP A 128 1.62 10.77 10.82
N GLN A 129 1.64 9.56 11.32
CA GLN A 129 2.68 8.56 11.05
C GLN A 129 2.32 7.60 9.90
N LEU A 130 1.21 7.85 9.19
CA LEU A 130 0.78 7.00 8.09
C LEU A 130 0.89 7.74 6.75
N LEU A 131 1.59 7.15 5.80
CA LEU A 131 1.52 7.51 4.39
C LEU A 131 0.49 6.61 3.72
N LEU A 132 -0.66 7.16 3.37
CA LEU A 132 -1.78 6.41 2.83
C LEU A 132 -1.89 6.58 1.32
N ILE A 133 -1.89 5.48 0.59
CA ILE A 133 -2.19 5.45 -0.85
C ILE A 133 -3.60 4.87 -1.01
N GLY A 134 -4.56 5.74 -1.38
CA GLY A 134 -5.93 5.33 -1.62
C GLY A 134 -6.03 4.48 -2.88
N VAL A 135 -6.70 3.34 -2.77
CA VAL A 135 -6.98 2.45 -3.90
C VAL A 135 -8.48 2.21 -4.01
N ASN A 136 -8.98 2.20 -5.25
CA ASN A 136 -10.36 1.82 -5.50
C ASN A 136 -10.55 0.33 -5.21
N CYS A 137 -11.73 0.00 -4.70
CA CYS A 137 -12.09 -1.38 -4.42
C CYS A 137 -13.48 -1.65 -5.00
N GLY A 138 -13.54 -2.56 -5.96
CA GLY A 138 -14.79 -3.03 -6.56
C GLY A 138 -15.50 -4.14 -5.78
N GLY A 139 -14.98 -4.48 -4.62
CA GLY A 139 -15.46 -5.62 -3.82
C GLY A 139 -14.49 -6.79 -3.80
N THR A 140 -14.92 -7.90 -3.25
CA THR A 140 -14.18 -9.16 -3.17
C THR A 140 -14.95 -10.23 -3.91
N VAL A 141 -14.27 -11.10 -4.64
CA VAL A 141 -14.89 -12.26 -5.27
C VAL A 141 -14.87 -13.44 -4.32
N SER A 142 -15.89 -14.31 -4.45
CA SER A 142 -15.90 -15.59 -3.74
C SER A 142 -14.77 -16.48 -4.25
N PRO A 143 -14.10 -17.22 -3.39
CA PRO A 143 -13.09 -18.18 -3.81
C PRO A 143 -13.67 -19.42 -4.53
N VAL A 144 -14.98 -19.54 -4.63
CA VAL A 144 -15.69 -20.66 -5.31
C VAL A 144 -16.70 -20.11 -6.29
#